data_d6daf52c47282a386edc2bd469cf9830
#
_entry.id   d6daf52c47282a386edc2bd469cf9830
#
_cell.length_a   1.000
_cell.length_b   1.000
_cell.length_c   1.000
_cell.angle_alpha   90.00
_cell.angle_beta   90.00
_cell.angle_gamma   90.00
#
_symmetry.space_group_name_H-M   'P 1'
#
loop_
_entity.id
_entity.type
_entity.pdbx_description
1 polymer ?
#
loop_
_entity_poly.entity_id
_entity_poly.type
_entity_poly.pdbx_seq_one_letter_code
_entity_poly.pdbx_strand_id
1 'polypeptide(L)'
;MIDANAVTAVVVTYNRLALLQQCLAALCAQTVRGFTVLVVDNASTDGTADYLKTLDMPGLVCRNPGKNLGGAGGFAYGIREAAALGCKAVWI
;
A
#
# COMPACT_ATOMS: atom_id res chain seq x y z
N MET A 1 -10.99 -12.27 17.55
CA MET A 1 -11.25 -11.63 16.24
C MET A 1 -10.39 -10.39 16.10
N ILE A 2 -9.75 -10.22 14.96
CA ILE A 2 -8.92 -9.03 14.71
C ILE A 2 -9.84 -7.90 14.22
N ASP A 3 -9.70 -6.74 14.86
CA ASP A 3 -10.36 -5.53 14.40
C ASP A 3 -9.84 -5.13 13.01
N ALA A 4 -10.73 -4.78 12.08
CA ALA A 4 -10.34 -4.35 10.74
C ALA A 4 -9.37 -3.15 10.77
N ASN A 5 -9.51 -2.25 11.75
CA ASN A 5 -8.61 -1.11 11.92
C ASN A 5 -7.18 -1.52 12.30
N ALA A 6 -6.99 -2.76 12.77
CA ALA A 6 -5.67 -3.27 13.14
C ALA A 6 -4.98 -3.98 11.95
N VAL A 7 -5.65 -4.11 10.82
CA VAL A 7 -5.13 -4.80 9.64
C VAL A 7 -4.60 -3.79 8.63
N THR A 8 -3.40 -4.03 8.12
CA THR A 8 -2.81 -3.25 7.04
C THR A 8 -2.55 -4.15 5.83
N ALA A 9 -3.11 -3.78 4.68
CA ALA A 9 -2.80 -4.42 3.42
C ALA A 9 -1.57 -3.72 2.81
N VAL A 10 -0.50 -4.48 2.59
CA VAL A 10 0.73 -3.93 2.00
C VAL A 10 0.75 -4.24 0.51
N VAL A 11 0.86 -3.20 -0.30
CA VAL A 11 0.93 -3.30 -1.76
C VAL A 11 2.25 -2.70 -2.21
N VAL A 12 3.07 -3.50 -2.88
CA VAL A 12 4.35 -3.04 -3.43
C VAL A 12 4.19 -2.85 -4.93
N THR A 13 4.59 -1.70 -5.45
CA THR A 13 4.46 -1.37 -6.87
C THR A 13 5.76 -0.76 -7.40
N TYR A 14 6.05 -1.05 -8.68
CA TYR A 14 7.13 -0.41 -9.41
C TYR A 14 6.78 -0.37 -10.90
N ASN A 15 6.56 0.84 -11.43
CA ASN A 15 6.26 1.08 -12.84
C ASN A 15 5.14 0.16 -13.39
N ARG A 16 4.08 -0.02 -12.59
CA ARG A 16 2.92 -0.83 -12.93
C ARG A 16 1.64 -0.08 -12.62
N LEU A 17 1.53 1.17 -13.09
CA LEU A 17 0.42 2.04 -12.74
C LEU A 17 -0.94 1.42 -13.03
N ALA A 18 -1.11 0.80 -14.19
CA ALA A 18 -2.40 0.19 -14.55
C ALA A 18 -2.78 -0.95 -13.60
N LEU A 19 -1.82 -1.81 -13.22
CA LEU A 19 -2.06 -2.88 -12.27
C LEU A 19 -2.36 -2.34 -10.87
N LEU A 20 -1.67 -1.27 -10.47
CA LEU A 20 -1.92 -0.60 -9.19
C LEU A 20 -3.35 -0.05 -9.15
N GLN A 21 -3.79 0.59 -10.22
CA GLN A 21 -5.15 1.12 -10.31
C GLN A 21 -6.19 0.01 -10.15
N GLN A 22 -5.99 -1.13 -10.80
CA GLN A 22 -6.87 -2.29 -10.66
C GLN A 22 -6.86 -2.85 -9.24
N CYS A 23 -5.68 -2.96 -8.64
CA CYS A 23 -5.52 -3.46 -7.28
C CYS A 23 -6.25 -2.57 -6.28
N LEU A 24 -6.06 -1.26 -6.36
CA LEU A 24 -6.71 -0.33 -5.43
C LEU A 24 -8.21 -0.29 -5.64
N ALA A 25 -8.68 -0.40 -6.88
CA ALA A 25 -10.12 -0.49 -7.14
C ALA A 25 -10.72 -1.75 -6.50
N ALA A 26 -10.03 -2.88 -6.59
CA ALA A 26 -10.48 -4.12 -5.96
C ALA A 26 -10.51 -3.99 -4.43
N LEU A 27 -9.51 -3.35 -3.83
CA LEU A 27 -9.48 -3.12 -2.38
C LEU A 27 -10.61 -2.19 -1.94
N CYS A 28 -10.90 -1.15 -2.73
CA CYS A 28 -12.03 -0.26 -2.45
C CYS A 28 -13.37 -0.99 -2.49
N ALA A 29 -13.49 -2.03 -3.30
CA ALA A 29 -14.72 -2.81 -3.46
C ALA A 29 -14.92 -3.87 -2.37
N GLN A 30 -13.96 -4.04 -1.45
CA GLN A 30 -14.10 -5.01 -0.37
C GLN A 30 -15.25 -4.64 0.54
N THR A 31 -15.94 -5.68 1.04
CA THR A 31 -17.05 -5.47 1.99
C THR A 31 -16.56 -5.06 3.37
N VAL A 32 -15.37 -5.48 3.75
CA VAL A 32 -14.75 -5.08 5.02
C VAL A 32 -14.17 -3.68 4.86
N ARG A 33 -14.51 -2.80 5.78
CA ARG A 33 -14.06 -1.40 5.78
C ARG A 33 -13.17 -1.12 7.00
N GLY A 34 -12.43 -0.03 6.94
CA GLY A 34 -11.64 0.45 8.07
C GLY A 34 -10.23 -0.09 8.14
N PHE A 35 -9.83 -1.00 7.25
CA PHE A 35 -8.43 -1.44 7.20
C PHE A 35 -7.56 -0.39 6.50
N THR A 36 -6.28 -0.40 6.83
CA THR A 36 -5.30 0.50 6.20
C THR A 36 -4.72 -0.17 4.96
N VAL A 37 -4.54 0.62 3.90
CA VAL A 37 -3.82 0.18 2.70
C VAL A 37 -2.51 0.96 2.66
N LEU A 38 -1.40 0.24 2.76
CA LEU A 38 -0.06 0.83 2.67
C LEU A 38 0.53 0.48 1.31
N VAL A 39 0.68 1.49 0.46
CA VAL A 39 1.32 1.33 -0.84
C VAL A 39 2.79 1.70 -0.73
N VAL A 40 3.66 0.76 -1.05
CA VAL A 40 5.10 1.00 -1.18
C VAL A 40 5.38 1.20 -2.67
N ASP A 41 5.66 2.45 -3.04
CA ASP A 41 6.07 2.80 -4.39
C ASP A 41 7.60 2.74 -4.48
N ASN A 42 8.11 1.71 -5.11
CA ASN A 42 9.55 1.43 -5.23
C ASN A 42 10.25 2.37 -6.21
N ALA A 43 10.06 3.68 -6.03
CA ALA A 43 10.67 4.72 -6.86
C ALA A 43 10.23 4.63 -8.33
N SER A 44 8.93 4.46 -8.56
CA SER A 44 8.37 4.43 -9.93
C SER A 44 8.61 5.73 -10.67
N THR A 45 8.75 5.63 -11.99
CA THR A 45 8.97 6.78 -12.88
C THR A 45 7.83 6.98 -13.88
N ASP A 46 6.73 6.24 -13.75
CA ASP A 46 5.61 6.19 -14.72
C ASP A 46 4.39 7.01 -14.30
N GLY A 47 4.55 7.97 -13.38
CA GLY A 47 3.41 8.77 -12.90
C GLY A 47 2.66 8.16 -11.73
N THR A 48 3.13 7.04 -11.17
CA THR A 48 2.49 6.40 -10.02
C THR A 48 2.37 7.35 -8.83
N ALA A 49 3.44 8.08 -8.50
CA ALA A 49 3.42 9.01 -7.38
C ALA A 49 2.36 10.10 -7.56
N ASP A 50 2.24 10.65 -8.76
CA ASP A 50 1.23 11.67 -9.06
C ASP A 50 -0.18 11.11 -8.95
N TYR A 51 -0.39 9.90 -9.47
CA TYR A 51 -1.68 9.22 -9.34
C TYR A 51 -2.06 9.02 -7.86
N LEU A 52 -1.13 8.55 -7.04
CA LEU A 52 -1.41 8.31 -5.62
C LEU A 52 -1.76 9.60 -4.88
N LYS A 53 -1.15 10.72 -5.25
CA LYS A 53 -1.46 12.03 -4.64
C LYS A 53 -2.87 12.49 -4.96
N THR A 54 -3.46 12.04 -6.06
CA THR A 54 -4.81 12.46 -6.47
C THR A 54 -5.90 11.60 -5.86
N LEU A 55 -5.55 10.48 -5.25
CA LEU A 55 -6.54 9.57 -4.68
C LEU A 55 -7.08 10.09 -3.35
N ASP A 56 -8.41 10.14 -3.26
CA ASP A 56 -9.12 10.39 -2.02
C ASP A 56 -9.69 9.06 -1.50
N MET A 57 -8.80 8.25 -0.96
CA MET A 57 -9.13 6.91 -0.48
C MET A 57 -8.88 6.85 1.03
N PRO A 58 -9.92 6.71 1.86
CA PRO A 58 -9.75 6.60 3.30
C PRO A 58 -8.85 5.41 3.67
N GLY A 59 -7.92 5.62 4.58
CA GLY A 59 -7.01 4.57 5.02
C GLY A 59 -5.82 4.31 4.10
N LEU A 60 -5.68 5.09 3.02
CA LEU A 60 -4.53 4.95 2.12
C LEU A 60 -3.31 5.65 2.69
N VAL A 61 -2.21 4.93 2.81
CA VAL A 61 -0.90 5.46 3.20
C VAL A 61 0.10 5.10 2.12
N CYS A 62 0.87 6.06 1.65
CA CYS A 62 1.86 5.86 0.60
C CYS A 62 3.26 6.09 1.14
N ARG A 63 4.18 5.21 0.78
CA ARG A 63 5.60 5.34 1.15
C ARG A 63 6.47 5.10 -0.07
N ASN A 64 7.52 5.88 -0.20
CA ASN A 64 8.53 5.73 -1.24
C ASN A 64 9.89 5.64 -0.56
N PRO A 65 10.60 4.50 -0.67
CA PRO A 65 11.91 4.35 -0.02
C PRO A 65 13.03 5.15 -0.69
N GLY A 66 12.75 5.84 -1.80
CA GLY A 66 13.73 6.65 -2.52
C GLY A 66 14.56 5.87 -3.55
N LYS A 67 14.43 4.57 -3.57
CA LYS A 67 15.08 3.70 -4.55
C LYS A 67 14.29 2.40 -4.67
N ASN A 68 14.50 1.68 -5.76
CA ASN A 68 13.87 0.38 -5.94
C ASN A 68 14.59 -0.66 -5.09
N LEU A 69 13.89 -1.19 -4.07
CA LEU A 69 14.42 -2.20 -3.16
C LEU A 69 14.20 -3.63 -3.66
N GLY A 70 13.60 -3.80 -4.84
CA GLY A 70 13.15 -5.11 -5.31
C GLY A 70 11.86 -5.55 -4.63
N GLY A 71 11.31 -6.69 -5.05
CA GLY A 71 10.05 -7.19 -4.48
C GLY A 71 10.18 -7.54 -3.00
N ALA A 72 11.16 -8.38 -2.66
CA ALA A 72 11.37 -8.81 -1.27
C ALA A 72 11.75 -7.62 -0.36
N GLY A 73 12.63 -6.74 -0.84
CA GLY A 73 13.02 -5.55 -0.09
C GLY A 73 11.86 -4.57 0.10
N GLY A 74 11.02 -4.41 -0.93
CA GLY A 74 9.82 -3.57 -0.86
C GLY A 74 8.82 -4.09 0.17
N PHE A 75 8.56 -5.39 0.20
CA PHE A 75 7.68 -5.98 1.21
C PHE A 75 8.27 -5.85 2.61
N ALA A 76 9.57 -6.11 2.80
CA ALA A 76 10.20 -5.94 4.11
C ALA A 76 10.08 -4.50 4.60
N TYR A 77 10.31 -3.54 3.72
CA TYR A 77 10.11 -2.12 4.01
C TYR A 77 8.67 -1.83 4.41
N GLY A 78 7.71 -2.34 3.63
CA GLY A 78 6.29 -2.14 3.88
C GLY A 78 5.84 -2.73 5.21
N ILE A 79 6.31 -3.92 5.55
CA ILE A 79 5.98 -4.57 6.81
C ILE A 79 6.51 -3.73 7.99
N ARG A 80 7.73 -3.20 7.89
CA ARG A 80 8.29 -2.32 8.94
C ARG A 80 7.47 -1.04 9.08
N GLU A 81 7.06 -0.44 7.94
CA GLU A 81 6.25 0.78 7.99
C GLU A 81 4.86 0.49 8.55
N ALA A 82 4.27 -0.64 8.21
CA ALA A 82 2.98 -1.05 8.78
C ALA A 82 3.08 -1.23 10.30
N ALA A 83 4.16 -1.85 10.77
CA ALA A 83 4.39 -2.01 12.21
C ALA A 83 4.54 -0.65 12.90
N ALA A 84 5.23 0.29 12.25
CA ALA A 84 5.39 1.65 12.79
C ALA A 84 4.06 2.40 12.88
N LEU A 85 3.08 2.06 12.05
CA LEU A 85 1.73 2.62 12.12
C LEU A 85 0.88 1.97 13.22
N GLY A 86 1.42 0.98 13.93
CA GLY A 86 0.72 0.33 15.03
C GLY A 86 -0.22 -0.79 14.59
N CYS A 87 -0.09 -1.30 13.37
CA CYS A 87 -0.95 -2.40 12.93
C CYS A 87 -0.65 -3.67 13.73
N LYS A 88 -1.67 -4.51 13.89
CA LYS A 88 -1.55 -5.78 14.61
C LYS A 88 -1.49 -6.97 13.66
N ALA A 89 -1.83 -6.79 12.41
CA ALA A 89 -1.79 -7.82 11.39
C ALA A 89 -1.50 -7.18 10.04
N VAL A 90 -0.72 -7.87 9.21
CA VAL A 90 -0.40 -7.43 7.86
C VAL A 90 -1.01 -8.43 6.88
N TRP A 91 -1.71 -7.88 5.89
CA TRP A 91 -2.28 -8.63 4.79
C TRP A 91 -1.49 -8.30 3.53
N ILE A 92 -0.85 -9.27 2.97
CA ILE A 92 -0.01 -9.11 1.78
C ILE A 92 -0.75 -9.56 0.54
#